data_1bad017fdfc527f6a3d3f13646e06ce3
#
_entry.id   1bad017fdfc527f6a3d3f13646e06ce3
#
_cell.length_a   1.000
_cell.length_b   1.000
_cell.length_c   1.000
_cell.angle_alpha   90.00
_cell.angle_beta   90.00
_cell.angle_gamma   90.00
#
_symmetry.space_group_name_H-M   'P 1'
#
loop_
_entity.id
_entity.type
_entity.pdbx_description
1 polymer ?
#
loop_
_entity_poly.entity_id
_entity_poly.type
_entity_poly.pdbx_seq_one_letter_code
_entity_poly.pdbx_strand_id
1 'polypeptide(L)'
;MKKVLIIGGGIAGLTLALSLKKLGIPVVIHEKYNHYQNQKTGFLIWSYAIKILQDLGVPVDEVGAPLEAFRIHGRKGRFICEMPIGSVSRLHGANSYEINRYRLSELLSKMVGDDLLLGSECISVSSIEGQAIATFADGSSDQGDILIACDGSNSVVRKFIHPGVQLRMLGSGGWISVIDQRLPLLPLNTQMEFWQPGVKAGVADLGHGETRWYVAFKNYIPSADESKKDQILNRMKPLPEMIMSCLECTDEDQMVPTQAGDLLALSPWYRDRVLMIGDAAHATSPYAGMGACSAIADAALLADLIGSGRSVPAIFQDFQAVRKHAADSVIKESRRGLDLSTCGELKGWVRDWMFMNMPEKKLNQIMTDMVTGH
;
A
#
# COMPACT_ATOMS: atom_id res chain seq x y z
N MET A 1 7.97 13.20 25.74
CA MET A 1 8.11 13.82 24.40
C MET A 1 7.10 14.95 24.31
N LYS A 2 7.52 16.13 23.85
CA LYS A 2 6.66 17.31 23.83
C LYS A 2 5.94 17.49 22.49
N LYS A 3 6.58 17.11 21.37
CA LYS A 3 6.00 17.25 20.03
C LYS A 3 6.67 16.29 19.04
N VAL A 4 5.85 15.53 18.30
CA VAL A 4 6.28 14.69 17.18
C VAL A 4 5.88 15.38 15.87
N LEU A 5 6.85 15.61 14.96
CA LEU A 5 6.58 16.07 13.61
C LEU A 5 6.41 14.87 12.68
N ILE A 6 5.37 14.88 11.86
CA ILE A 6 5.14 13.88 10.81
C ILE A 6 5.16 14.59 9.46
N ILE A 7 6.00 14.12 8.54
CA ILE A 7 6.03 14.61 7.16
C ILE A 7 5.33 13.61 6.26
N GLY A 8 4.21 14.01 5.69
CA GLY A 8 3.35 13.22 4.81
C GLY A 8 2.06 12.74 5.47
N GLY A 9 0.92 13.20 4.95
CA GLY A 9 -0.45 12.84 5.35
C GLY A 9 -1.00 11.62 4.61
N GLY A 10 -0.14 10.66 4.21
CA GLY A 10 -0.55 9.37 3.68
C GLY A 10 -1.02 8.42 4.78
N ILE A 11 -1.35 7.16 4.39
CA ILE A 11 -1.86 6.13 5.33
C ILE A 11 -0.92 5.94 6.54
N ALA A 12 0.41 5.90 6.31
CA ALA A 12 1.39 5.78 7.39
C ALA A 12 1.30 6.94 8.40
N GLY A 13 1.34 8.18 7.89
CA GLY A 13 1.36 9.39 8.74
C GLY A 13 0.05 9.58 9.49
N LEU A 14 -1.09 9.41 8.83
CA LEU A 14 -2.41 9.52 9.47
C LEU A 14 -2.61 8.44 10.53
N THR A 15 -2.22 7.18 10.24
CA THR A 15 -2.30 6.09 11.23
C THR A 15 -1.39 6.36 12.43
N LEU A 16 -0.16 6.84 12.20
CA LEU A 16 0.76 7.19 13.27
C LEU A 16 0.20 8.31 14.14
N ALA A 17 -0.35 9.37 13.54
CA ALA A 17 -0.94 10.46 14.28
C ALA A 17 -2.11 10.00 15.16
N LEU A 18 -3.03 9.19 14.63
CA LEU A 18 -4.14 8.64 15.41
C LEU A 18 -3.61 7.76 16.57
N SER A 19 -2.59 6.95 16.33
CA SER A 19 -1.97 6.11 17.36
C SER A 19 -1.34 6.97 18.47
N LEU A 20 -0.61 8.04 18.12
CA LEU A 20 0.01 8.96 19.09
C LEU A 20 -1.05 9.77 19.87
N LYS A 21 -2.11 10.25 19.20
CA LYS A 21 -3.24 10.95 19.84
C LYS A 21 -3.93 10.07 20.87
N LYS A 22 -4.13 8.79 20.57
CA LYS A 22 -4.70 7.80 21.51
C LYS A 22 -3.85 7.66 22.77
N LEU A 23 -2.54 7.86 22.67
CA LEU A 23 -1.59 7.86 23.80
C LEU A 23 -1.40 9.22 24.46
N GLY A 24 -2.12 10.27 24.03
CA GLY A 24 -2.00 11.63 24.54
C GLY A 24 -0.69 12.32 24.15
N ILE A 25 -0.01 11.87 23.10
CA ILE A 25 1.27 12.42 22.64
C ILE A 25 1.00 13.50 21.59
N PRO A 26 1.47 14.75 21.79
CA PRO A 26 1.28 15.85 20.84
C PRO A 26 1.95 15.55 19.50
N VAL A 27 1.21 15.75 18.40
CA VAL A 27 1.63 15.47 17.03
C VAL A 27 1.19 16.58 16.09
N VAL A 28 1.99 16.85 15.06
CA VAL A 28 1.59 17.69 13.92
C VAL A 28 2.01 16.98 12.63
N ILE A 29 1.07 16.91 11.67
CA ILE A 29 1.34 16.37 10.34
C ILE A 29 1.42 17.52 9.33
N HIS A 30 2.45 17.51 8.49
CA HIS A 30 2.57 18.38 7.33
C HIS A 30 2.37 17.58 6.05
N GLU A 31 1.34 17.94 5.27
CA GLU A 31 1.02 17.31 3.99
C GLU A 31 1.11 18.36 2.87
N LYS A 32 1.80 18.01 1.77
CA LYS A 32 2.06 18.94 0.66
C LYS A 32 0.81 19.31 -0.16
N TYR A 33 -0.17 18.44 -0.22
CA TYR A 33 -1.41 18.71 -0.97
C TYR A 33 -2.38 19.55 -0.14
N ASN A 34 -3.07 20.47 -0.83
CA ASN A 34 -4.10 21.32 -0.19
C ASN A 34 -5.40 20.56 0.12
N HIS A 35 -5.60 19.41 -0.50
CA HIS A 35 -6.75 18.52 -0.29
C HIS A 35 -6.41 17.12 -0.79
N TYR A 36 -7.09 16.11 -0.26
CA TYR A 36 -6.99 14.75 -0.78
C TYR A 36 -7.68 14.65 -2.14
N GLN A 37 -6.93 14.20 -3.14
CA GLN A 37 -7.48 14.02 -4.49
C GLN A 37 -8.12 12.63 -4.60
N ASN A 38 -9.30 12.57 -5.22
CA ASN A 38 -9.93 11.30 -5.58
C ASN A 38 -9.20 10.67 -6.77
N GLN A 39 -8.08 10.03 -6.50
CA GLN A 39 -7.21 9.41 -7.51
C GLN A 39 -7.79 8.12 -8.09
N LYS A 40 -9.05 7.77 -7.84
CA LYS A 40 -9.67 6.54 -8.36
C LYS A 40 -8.80 5.30 -8.17
N THR A 41 -8.24 5.13 -6.98
CA THR A 41 -7.40 4.00 -6.61
C THR A 41 -7.91 3.30 -5.36
N GLY A 42 -7.60 2.01 -5.25
CA GLY A 42 -7.92 1.19 -4.09
C GLY A 42 -6.87 0.13 -3.87
N PHE A 43 -6.93 -0.54 -2.75
CA PHE A 43 -6.00 -1.60 -2.39
C PHE A 43 -6.60 -2.55 -1.34
N LEU A 44 -6.04 -3.74 -1.28
CA LEU A 44 -6.33 -4.72 -0.26
C LEU A 44 -5.59 -4.36 1.04
N ILE A 45 -6.30 -4.40 2.17
CA ILE A 45 -5.71 -4.36 3.51
C ILE A 45 -6.00 -5.71 4.20
N TRP A 46 -4.92 -6.37 4.58
CA TRP A 46 -4.99 -7.66 5.26
C TRP A 46 -5.46 -7.53 6.72
N SER A 47 -6.01 -8.60 7.25
CA SER A 47 -6.64 -8.72 8.57
C SER A 47 -5.84 -8.06 9.70
N TYR A 48 -4.52 -8.32 9.80
CA TYR A 48 -3.68 -7.76 10.85
C TYR A 48 -3.64 -6.22 10.85
N ALA A 49 -3.63 -5.62 9.66
CA ALA A 49 -3.60 -4.16 9.53
C ALA A 49 -5.00 -3.55 9.70
N ILE A 50 -6.07 -4.26 9.28
CA ILE A 50 -7.46 -3.89 9.58
C ILE A 50 -7.70 -3.87 11.09
N LYS A 51 -7.19 -4.87 11.82
CA LYS A 51 -7.32 -4.89 13.28
C LYS A 51 -6.71 -3.65 13.93
N ILE A 52 -5.54 -3.21 13.48
CA ILE A 52 -4.91 -1.97 13.95
C ILE A 52 -5.82 -0.76 13.72
N LEU A 53 -6.40 -0.62 12.51
CA LEU A 53 -7.32 0.46 12.19
C LEU A 53 -8.58 0.42 13.06
N GLN A 54 -9.17 -0.76 13.28
CA GLN A 54 -10.33 -0.95 14.15
C GLN A 54 -10.00 -0.62 15.62
N ASP A 55 -8.84 -1.02 16.11
CA ASP A 55 -8.36 -0.68 17.46
C ASP A 55 -8.14 0.84 17.64
N LEU A 56 -7.93 1.58 16.56
CA LEU A 56 -7.92 3.05 16.52
C LEU A 56 -9.32 3.68 16.36
N GLY A 57 -10.36 2.88 16.29
CA GLY A 57 -11.75 3.34 16.13
C GLY A 57 -12.12 3.71 14.70
N VAL A 58 -11.35 3.27 13.68
CA VAL A 58 -11.66 3.53 12.27
C VAL A 58 -12.82 2.64 11.82
N PRO A 59 -13.95 3.20 11.36
CA PRO A 59 -15.09 2.44 10.83
C PRO A 59 -14.79 1.95 9.40
N VAL A 60 -14.02 0.87 9.28
CA VAL A 60 -13.51 0.35 8.00
C VAL A 60 -14.60 -0.03 7.00
N ASP A 61 -15.81 -0.38 7.49
CA ASP A 61 -16.96 -0.70 6.65
C ASP A 61 -17.48 0.51 5.86
N GLU A 62 -17.16 1.73 6.28
CA GLU A 62 -17.55 2.96 5.55
C GLU A 62 -16.66 3.23 4.34
N VAL A 63 -15.51 2.57 4.23
CA VAL A 63 -14.48 2.89 3.23
C VAL A 63 -14.13 1.72 2.32
N GLY A 64 -14.75 0.54 2.53
CA GLY A 64 -14.48 -0.64 1.73
C GLY A 64 -15.41 -1.80 2.04
N ALA A 65 -15.10 -2.98 1.47
CA ALA A 65 -15.83 -4.22 1.68
C ALA A 65 -14.94 -5.34 2.23
N PRO A 66 -15.47 -6.22 3.08
CA PRO A 66 -14.72 -7.40 3.53
C PRO A 66 -14.40 -8.31 2.33
N LEU A 67 -13.20 -8.86 2.28
CA LEU A 67 -12.79 -9.80 1.26
C LEU A 67 -13.11 -11.23 1.72
N GLU A 68 -14.07 -11.88 1.08
CA GLU A 68 -14.44 -13.27 1.36
C GLU A 68 -13.66 -14.26 0.49
N ALA A 69 -13.50 -13.97 -0.80
CA ALA A 69 -12.85 -14.86 -1.74
C ALA A 69 -11.83 -14.13 -2.63
N PHE A 70 -10.69 -14.78 -2.83
CA PHE A 70 -9.69 -14.36 -3.80
C PHE A 70 -9.54 -15.44 -4.87
N ARG A 71 -9.92 -15.12 -6.11
CA ARG A 71 -9.92 -16.05 -7.24
C ARG A 71 -8.80 -15.78 -8.20
N ILE A 72 -8.06 -16.80 -8.58
CA ILE A 72 -7.00 -16.71 -9.59
C ILE A 72 -7.44 -17.44 -10.85
N HIS A 73 -7.33 -16.75 -11.97
CA HIS A 73 -7.58 -17.26 -13.31
C HIS A 73 -6.28 -17.17 -14.12
N GLY A 74 -5.97 -18.22 -14.84
CA GLY A 74 -4.83 -18.29 -15.73
C GLY A 74 -5.17 -17.88 -17.15
N ARG A 75 -4.35 -18.40 -18.07
CA ARG A 75 -4.50 -18.15 -19.51
C ARG A 75 -5.90 -18.49 -20.00
N LYS A 76 -6.45 -17.64 -20.88
CA LYS A 76 -7.80 -17.73 -21.46
C LYS A 76 -8.93 -17.71 -20.40
N GLY A 77 -8.69 -17.11 -19.23
CA GLY A 77 -9.69 -17.04 -18.16
C GLY A 77 -9.94 -18.38 -17.44
N ARG A 78 -9.09 -19.39 -17.65
CA ARG A 78 -9.23 -20.68 -16.96
C ARG A 78 -9.11 -20.49 -15.45
N PHE A 79 -10.10 -20.94 -14.70
CA PHE A 79 -10.05 -20.97 -13.24
C PHE A 79 -8.87 -21.82 -12.74
N ILE A 80 -8.08 -21.30 -11.83
CA ILE A 80 -6.93 -21.98 -11.22
C ILE A 80 -7.24 -22.39 -9.79
N CYS A 81 -7.56 -21.42 -8.93
CA CYS A 81 -7.90 -21.68 -7.53
C CYS A 81 -8.73 -20.55 -6.92
N GLU A 82 -9.40 -20.86 -5.84
CA GLU A 82 -10.03 -19.89 -4.95
C GLU A 82 -9.41 -20.02 -3.55
N MET A 83 -9.07 -18.89 -2.98
CA MET A 83 -8.61 -18.78 -1.60
C MET A 83 -9.75 -18.18 -0.77
N PRO A 84 -10.30 -18.91 0.22
CA PRO A 84 -11.38 -18.46 1.09
C PRO A 84 -10.84 -17.52 2.19
N ILE A 85 -10.42 -16.31 1.79
CA ILE A 85 -9.74 -15.33 2.63
C ILE A 85 -10.57 -14.98 3.87
N GLY A 86 -11.87 -14.76 3.71
CA GLY A 86 -12.75 -14.35 4.82
C GLY A 86 -12.75 -15.34 5.98
N SER A 87 -12.81 -16.65 5.70
CA SER A 87 -12.79 -17.67 6.74
C SER A 87 -11.46 -17.69 7.52
N VAL A 88 -10.33 -17.56 6.81
CA VAL A 88 -8.99 -17.50 7.43
C VAL A 88 -8.80 -16.18 8.20
N SER A 89 -9.19 -15.05 7.62
CA SER A 89 -9.08 -13.74 8.26
C SER A 89 -9.82 -13.68 9.60
N ARG A 90 -11.06 -14.20 9.65
CA ARG A 90 -11.85 -14.22 10.90
C ARG A 90 -11.22 -15.05 12.01
N LEU A 91 -10.50 -16.11 11.68
CA LEU A 91 -9.75 -16.90 12.68
C LEU A 91 -8.61 -16.08 13.32
N HIS A 92 -8.14 -15.02 12.64
CA HIS A 92 -7.09 -14.11 13.12
C HIS A 92 -7.64 -12.77 13.65
N GLY A 93 -8.93 -12.66 13.90
CA GLY A 93 -9.57 -11.61 14.70
C GLY A 93 -10.14 -10.42 13.95
N ALA A 94 -9.97 -10.34 12.61
CA ALA A 94 -10.61 -9.33 11.77
C ALA A 94 -10.77 -9.86 10.34
N ASN A 95 -11.64 -9.25 9.51
CA ASN A 95 -11.67 -9.51 8.08
C ASN A 95 -10.50 -8.77 7.38
N SER A 96 -10.09 -9.26 6.21
CA SER A 96 -9.33 -8.45 5.24
C SER A 96 -10.32 -7.63 4.41
N TYR A 97 -9.91 -6.44 3.93
CA TYR A 97 -10.81 -5.53 3.22
C TYR A 97 -10.21 -5.04 1.90
N GLU A 98 -11.04 -4.98 0.88
CA GLU A 98 -10.79 -4.14 -0.29
C GLU A 98 -11.24 -2.72 0.01
N ILE A 99 -10.33 -1.75 -0.09
CA ILE A 99 -10.52 -0.39 0.42
C ILE A 99 -10.41 0.62 -0.73
N ASN A 100 -11.34 1.58 -0.78
CA ASN A 100 -11.20 2.79 -1.57
C ASN A 100 -10.19 3.72 -0.88
N ARG A 101 -9.05 3.97 -1.54
CA ARG A 101 -7.93 4.74 -0.97
C ARG A 101 -8.33 6.15 -0.59
N TYR A 102 -9.09 6.83 -1.44
CA TYR A 102 -9.51 8.20 -1.19
C TYR A 102 -10.40 8.27 0.06
N ARG A 103 -11.42 7.40 0.14
CA ARG A 103 -12.34 7.35 1.30
C ARG A 103 -11.58 7.09 2.60
N LEU A 104 -10.63 6.14 2.61
CA LEU A 104 -9.84 5.88 3.81
C LEU A 104 -8.98 7.09 4.19
N SER A 105 -8.30 7.72 3.21
CA SER A 105 -7.46 8.90 3.49
C SER A 105 -8.30 10.06 4.02
N GLU A 106 -9.47 10.31 3.44
CA GLU A 106 -10.40 11.36 3.88
C GLU A 106 -10.93 11.08 5.29
N LEU A 107 -11.33 9.84 5.57
CA LEU A 107 -11.81 9.43 6.88
C LEU A 107 -10.73 9.62 7.97
N LEU A 108 -9.53 9.08 7.73
CA LEU A 108 -8.41 9.22 8.68
C LEU A 108 -8.04 10.69 8.88
N SER A 109 -8.05 11.52 7.82
CA SER A 109 -7.75 12.95 7.94
C SER A 109 -8.78 13.69 8.81
N LYS A 110 -10.06 13.38 8.66
CA LYS A 110 -11.14 13.91 9.52
C LYS A 110 -10.96 13.50 10.99
N MET A 111 -10.53 12.25 11.24
CA MET A 111 -10.28 11.78 12.60
C MET A 111 -9.03 12.42 13.24
N VAL A 112 -8.01 12.74 12.45
CA VAL A 112 -6.84 13.50 12.91
C VAL A 112 -7.21 14.94 13.23
N GLY A 113 -8.02 15.60 12.39
CA GLY A 113 -8.51 16.97 12.61
C GLY A 113 -7.42 18.03 12.47
N ASP A 114 -7.42 19.02 13.38
CA ASP A 114 -6.59 20.23 13.30
C ASP A 114 -5.07 19.98 13.40
N ASP A 115 -4.64 18.79 13.81
CA ASP A 115 -3.22 18.42 13.82
C ASP A 115 -2.66 18.12 12.42
N LEU A 116 -3.50 18.13 11.37
CA LEU A 116 -3.12 17.94 9.98
C LEU A 116 -3.08 19.28 9.24
N LEU A 117 -1.88 19.71 8.86
CA LEU A 117 -1.61 20.93 8.10
C LEU A 117 -1.45 20.58 6.62
N LEU A 118 -2.48 20.88 5.83
CA LEU A 118 -2.48 20.71 4.38
C LEU A 118 -1.75 21.88 3.68
N GLY A 119 -1.24 21.65 2.46
CA GLY A 119 -0.52 22.66 1.67
C GLY A 119 0.88 22.97 2.21
N SER A 120 1.41 22.14 3.10
CA SER A 120 2.70 22.34 3.76
C SER A 120 3.75 21.39 3.17
N GLU A 121 4.36 21.78 2.04
CA GLU A 121 5.35 20.96 1.33
C GLU A 121 6.72 21.04 2.01
N CYS A 122 7.18 19.96 2.63
CA CYS A 122 8.50 19.84 3.20
C CYS A 122 9.55 19.71 2.08
N ILE A 123 10.55 20.63 2.07
CA ILE A 123 11.66 20.64 1.10
C ILE A 123 12.99 20.20 1.68
N SER A 124 13.17 20.31 2.99
CA SER A 124 14.39 19.84 3.66
C SER A 124 14.15 19.58 5.16
N VAL A 125 15.05 18.81 5.74
CA VAL A 125 15.07 18.54 7.18
C VAL A 125 16.49 18.67 7.74
N SER A 126 16.58 19.01 9.02
CA SER A 126 17.84 19.06 9.77
C SER A 126 17.63 18.59 11.21
N SER A 127 18.71 18.36 11.91
CA SER A 127 18.68 18.06 13.35
C SER A 127 19.73 18.94 14.05
N ILE A 128 19.27 19.80 14.94
CA ILE A 128 20.09 20.79 15.64
C ILE A 128 19.72 20.78 17.13
N GLU A 129 20.72 20.76 18.00
CA GLU A 129 20.55 20.83 19.46
C GLU A 129 19.53 19.84 20.05
N GLY A 130 19.46 18.64 19.47
CA GLY A 130 18.55 17.58 19.94
C GLY A 130 17.11 17.73 19.49
N GLN A 131 16.82 18.64 18.55
CA GLN A 131 15.52 18.79 17.91
C GLN A 131 15.60 18.47 16.42
N ALA A 132 14.49 17.99 15.84
CA ALA A 132 14.32 17.86 14.41
C ALA A 132 13.59 19.09 13.85
N ILE A 133 14.06 19.61 12.72
CA ILE A 133 13.52 20.81 12.07
C ILE A 133 13.11 20.42 10.64
N ALA A 134 11.90 20.75 10.24
CA ALA A 134 11.42 20.70 8.87
C ALA A 134 11.34 22.12 8.28
N THR A 135 11.78 22.29 7.04
CA THR A 135 11.65 23.56 6.27
C THR A 135 10.70 23.33 5.12
N PHE A 136 9.80 24.26 4.89
CA PHE A 136 8.73 24.16 3.89
C PHE A 136 8.96 25.08 2.68
N ALA A 137 8.25 24.81 1.59
CA ALA A 137 8.40 25.52 0.33
C ALA A 137 8.01 27.02 0.42
N ASP A 138 7.15 27.39 1.36
CA ASP A 138 6.76 28.78 1.64
C ASP A 138 7.79 29.56 2.46
N GLY A 139 8.91 28.94 2.83
CA GLY A 139 9.98 29.50 3.65
C GLY A 139 9.77 29.39 5.15
N SER A 140 8.63 28.86 5.60
CA SER A 140 8.38 28.57 7.02
C SER A 140 9.15 27.34 7.49
N SER A 141 9.22 27.17 8.82
CA SER A 141 9.79 25.96 9.43
C SER A 141 9.01 25.56 10.68
N ASP A 142 9.06 24.28 11.01
CA ASP A 142 8.51 23.74 12.25
C ASP A 142 9.54 22.80 12.90
N GLN A 143 9.48 22.68 14.25
CA GLN A 143 10.42 21.88 15.02
C GLN A 143 9.72 20.98 16.02
N GLY A 144 10.34 19.83 16.31
CA GLY A 144 9.86 18.86 17.28
C GLY A 144 10.99 18.07 17.92
N ASP A 145 10.66 17.29 18.95
CA ASP A 145 11.63 16.40 19.60
C ASP A 145 12.15 15.32 18.66
N ILE A 146 11.28 14.86 17.73
CA ILE A 146 11.60 13.93 16.64
C ILE A 146 10.76 14.28 15.39
N LEU A 147 11.26 13.86 14.24
CA LEU A 147 10.57 13.92 12.97
C LEU A 147 10.45 12.52 12.37
N ILE A 148 9.22 12.16 11.99
CA ILE A 148 8.92 10.88 11.36
C ILE A 148 8.54 11.13 9.89
N ALA A 149 9.34 10.58 8.99
CA ALA A 149 9.08 10.67 7.55
C ALA A 149 8.09 9.60 7.10
N CYS A 150 6.93 10.06 6.64
CA CYS A 150 5.84 9.29 6.04
C CYS A 150 5.55 9.79 4.61
N ASP A 151 6.53 10.43 3.96
CA ASP A 151 6.43 11.17 2.71
C ASP A 151 6.54 10.29 1.44
N GLY A 152 6.42 8.98 1.64
CA GLY A 152 6.18 8.00 0.59
C GLY A 152 7.43 7.65 -0.22
N SER A 153 7.19 6.98 -1.35
CA SER A 153 8.24 6.39 -2.20
C SER A 153 9.23 7.41 -2.77
N ASN A 154 8.79 8.67 -2.96
CA ASN A 154 9.62 9.79 -3.43
C ASN A 154 10.13 10.69 -2.29
N SER A 155 10.32 10.13 -1.11
CA SER A 155 10.67 10.84 0.12
C SER A 155 11.80 11.87 -0.05
N VAL A 156 11.50 13.11 0.34
CA VAL A 156 12.49 14.19 0.45
C VAL A 156 13.35 13.96 1.69
N VAL A 157 12.75 13.50 2.78
CA VAL A 157 13.44 13.25 4.05
C VAL A 157 14.45 12.10 3.91
N ARG A 158 14.19 11.10 3.06
CA ARG A 158 15.16 10.03 2.78
C ARG A 158 16.49 10.58 2.29
N LYS A 159 16.51 11.67 1.54
CA LYS A 159 17.75 12.30 1.05
C LYS A 159 18.64 12.80 2.18
N PHE A 160 18.07 13.17 3.32
CA PHE A 160 18.82 13.57 4.51
C PHE A 160 19.58 12.39 5.14
N ILE A 161 18.96 11.20 5.16
CA ILE A 161 19.55 10.00 5.75
C ILE A 161 20.44 9.27 4.74
N HIS A 162 19.95 9.14 3.49
CA HIS A 162 20.60 8.44 2.39
C HIS A 162 20.70 9.31 1.13
N PRO A 163 21.67 10.23 1.03
CA PRO A 163 21.88 11.01 -0.17
C PRO A 163 22.10 10.11 -1.40
N GLY A 164 21.36 10.38 -2.48
CA GLY A 164 21.53 9.68 -3.76
C GLY A 164 20.77 8.36 -3.91
N VAL A 165 20.09 7.86 -2.87
CA VAL A 165 19.24 6.67 -2.99
C VAL A 165 17.95 7.00 -3.72
N GLN A 166 17.67 6.23 -4.77
CA GLN A 166 16.45 6.32 -5.59
C GLN A 166 15.71 5.00 -5.63
N LEU A 167 14.44 5.04 -5.99
CA LEU A 167 13.65 3.83 -6.29
C LEU A 167 14.29 3.06 -7.44
N ARG A 168 14.37 1.76 -7.27
CA ARG A 168 14.71 0.84 -8.36
C ARG A 168 13.44 0.50 -9.13
N MET A 169 13.35 0.90 -10.39
CA MET A 169 12.25 0.54 -11.25
C MET A 169 12.36 -0.92 -11.68
N LEU A 170 11.24 -1.65 -11.60
CA LEU A 170 11.18 -3.10 -11.88
C LEU A 170 10.75 -3.41 -13.32
N GLY A 171 10.61 -2.40 -14.16
CA GLY A 171 10.21 -2.56 -15.56
C GLY A 171 8.78 -3.09 -15.73
N SER A 172 7.91 -2.89 -14.76
CA SER A 172 6.49 -3.23 -14.86
C SER A 172 5.64 -1.99 -14.67
N GLY A 173 4.64 -1.81 -15.53
CA GLY A 173 3.71 -0.68 -15.47
C GLY A 173 2.36 -1.02 -16.06
N GLY A 174 1.40 -0.14 -15.87
CA GLY A 174 0.04 -0.30 -16.35
C GLY A 174 -0.89 0.73 -15.76
N TRP A 175 -2.13 0.36 -15.51
CA TRP A 175 -3.16 1.27 -15.01
C TRP A 175 -3.98 0.65 -13.90
N ILE A 176 -4.54 1.52 -13.06
CA ILE A 176 -5.53 1.21 -12.04
C ILE A 176 -6.68 2.22 -12.14
N SER A 177 -7.89 1.80 -11.86
CA SER A 177 -9.03 2.69 -11.69
C SER A 177 -10.06 2.14 -10.70
N VAL A 178 -10.95 3.02 -10.25
CA VAL A 178 -12.17 2.69 -9.51
C VAL A 178 -13.35 3.19 -10.32
N ILE A 179 -14.29 2.31 -10.59
CA ILE A 179 -15.55 2.58 -11.29
C ILE A 179 -16.65 2.78 -10.24
N ASP A 180 -17.45 3.84 -10.38
CA ASP A 180 -18.57 4.15 -9.47
C ASP A 180 -19.81 3.30 -9.76
N GLN A 181 -19.58 2.03 -10.10
CA GLN A 181 -20.62 1.02 -10.28
C GLN A 181 -20.09 -0.39 -10.01
N ARG A 182 -20.96 -1.27 -9.56
CA ARG A 182 -20.68 -2.69 -9.42
C ARG A 182 -20.85 -3.40 -10.76
N LEU A 183 -19.87 -4.22 -11.14
CA LEU A 183 -19.99 -5.05 -12.33
C LEU A 183 -20.85 -6.28 -12.02
N PRO A 184 -21.88 -6.59 -12.87
CA PRO A 184 -22.79 -7.72 -12.61
C PRO A 184 -22.11 -9.08 -12.51
N LEU A 185 -21.03 -9.30 -13.27
CA LEU A 185 -20.26 -10.55 -13.29
C LEU A 185 -19.31 -10.70 -12.08
N LEU A 186 -19.05 -9.64 -11.33
CA LEU A 186 -18.18 -9.69 -10.16
C LEU A 186 -18.98 -10.13 -8.92
N PRO A 187 -18.67 -11.27 -8.31
CA PRO A 187 -19.32 -11.66 -7.06
C PRO A 187 -19.02 -10.66 -5.94
N LEU A 188 -19.96 -10.51 -5.01
CA LEU A 188 -19.78 -9.66 -3.84
C LEU A 188 -18.56 -10.11 -3.03
N ASN A 189 -17.89 -9.15 -2.40
CA ASN A 189 -16.78 -9.40 -1.49
C ASN A 189 -15.66 -10.28 -2.10
N THR A 190 -15.46 -10.15 -3.40
CA THR A 190 -14.52 -11.01 -4.14
C THR A 190 -13.48 -10.16 -4.88
N GLN A 191 -12.24 -10.61 -4.86
CA GLN A 191 -11.19 -10.20 -5.78
C GLN A 191 -10.93 -11.32 -6.78
N MET A 192 -10.82 -10.95 -8.06
CA MET A 192 -10.42 -11.85 -9.14
C MET A 192 -9.14 -11.35 -9.78
N GLU A 193 -8.16 -12.24 -9.98
CA GLU A 193 -6.95 -11.94 -10.74
C GLU A 193 -6.84 -12.82 -11.98
N PHE A 194 -6.28 -12.25 -13.03
CA PHE A 194 -6.03 -12.90 -14.33
C PHE A 194 -4.53 -12.86 -14.62
N TRP A 195 -3.89 -14.01 -14.58
CA TRP A 195 -2.46 -14.17 -14.77
C TRP A 195 -2.16 -14.73 -16.14
N GLN A 196 -1.61 -13.90 -17.02
CA GLN A 196 -1.23 -14.28 -18.37
C GLN A 196 0.28 -14.05 -18.58
N PRO A 197 0.89 -14.64 -19.63
CA PRO A 197 2.30 -14.36 -19.94
C PRO A 197 2.57 -12.86 -20.08
N GLY A 198 3.40 -12.32 -19.18
CA GLY A 198 3.74 -10.90 -19.16
C GLY A 198 2.66 -9.96 -18.63
N VAL A 199 1.49 -10.46 -18.19
CA VAL A 199 0.35 -9.62 -17.78
C VAL A 199 -0.25 -10.13 -16.48
N LYS A 200 -0.51 -9.21 -15.56
CA LYS A 200 -1.35 -9.40 -14.38
C LYS A 200 -2.48 -8.38 -14.42
N ALA A 201 -3.72 -8.83 -14.35
CA ALA A 201 -4.87 -7.96 -14.19
C ALA A 201 -5.71 -8.40 -12.99
N GLY A 202 -6.47 -7.49 -12.41
CA GLY A 202 -7.35 -7.80 -11.29
C GLY A 202 -8.56 -6.90 -11.24
N VAL A 203 -9.64 -7.43 -10.65
CA VAL A 203 -10.90 -6.74 -10.39
C VAL A 203 -11.35 -7.08 -8.99
N ALA A 204 -11.82 -6.12 -8.22
CA ALA A 204 -12.28 -6.32 -6.85
C ALA A 204 -13.53 -5.50 -6.54
N ASP A 205 -14.43 -6.08 -5.78
CA ASP A 205 -15.58 -5.39 -5.18
C ASP A 205 -15.09 -4.55 -4.00
N LEU A 206 -15.26 -3.22 -4.09
CA LEU A 206 -14.92 -2.29 -3.01
C LEU A 206 -16.07 -2.05 -2.05
N GLY A 207 -17.24 -2.67 -2.28
CA GLY A 207 -18.48 -2.28 -1.60
C GLY A 207 -19.03 -0.94 -2.11
N HIS A 208 -20.12 -0.48 -1.49
CA HIS A 208 -20.75 0.81 -1.82
C HIS A 208 -21.11 1.02 -3.30
N GLY A 209 -21.23 -0.07 -4.06
CA GLY A 209 -21.48 -0.02 -5.49
C GLY A 209 -20.26 0.29 -6.34
N GLU A 210 -19.05 0.25 -5.78
CA GLU A 210 -17.80 0.56 -6.49
C GLU A 210 -17.03 -0.72 -6.86
N THR A 211 -16.31 -0.66 -7.98
CA THR A 211 -15.41 -1.72 -8.44
C THR A 211 -14.01 -1.15 -8.70
N ARG A 212 -13.00 -1.76 -8.10
CA ARG A 212 -11.59 -1.50 -8.43
C ARG A 212 -11.12 -2.47 -9.51
N TRP A 213 -10.34 -1.97 -10.47
CA TRP A 213 -9.63 -2.83 -11.41
C TRP A 213 -8.23 -2.31 -11.69
N TYR A 214 -7.35 -3.18 -12.14
CA TYR A 214 -6.00 -2.84 -12.57
C TYR A 214 -5.50 -3.81 -13.63
N VAL A 215 -4.53 -3.33 -14.41
CA VAL A 215 -3.73 -4.14 -15.32
C VAL A 215 -2.27 -3.70 -15.23
N ALA A 216 -1.36 -4.66 -15.20
CA ALA A 216 0.07 -4.41 -15.17
C ALA A 216 0.78 -5.35 -16.16
N PHE A 217 1.71 -4.80 -16.91
CA PHE A 217 2.50 -5.50 -17.91
C PHE A 217 3.96 -5.55 -17.48
N LYS A 218 4.60 -6.70 -17.63
CA LYS A 218 6.05 -6.86 -17.42
C LYS A 218 6.79 -6.27 -18.61
N ASN A 219 7.96 -5.64 -18.35
CA ASN A 219 8.79 -4.98 -19.35
C ASN A 219 8.03 -3.92 -20.16
N TYR A 220 7.25 -3.09 -19.45
CA TYR A 220 6.42 -2.08 -20.08
C TYR A 220 6.30 -0.83 -19.20
N ILE A 221 6.33 0.32 -19.85
CA ILE A 221 6.03 1.62 -19.27
C ILE A 221 4.86 2.22 -20.07
N PRO A 222 3.77 2.67 -19.43
CA PRO A 222 2.65 3.32 -20.11
C PRO A 222 3.11 4.51 -20.96
N SER A 223 2.68 4.55 -22.23
CA SER A 223 2.85 5.70 -23.11
C SER A 223 1.80 6.78 -22.80
N ALA A 224 2.20 8.04 -22.83
CA ALA A 224 1.28 9.16 -22.73
C ALA A 224 0.62 9.52 -24.08
N ASP A 225 1.23 9.10 -25.18
CA ASP A 225 0.86 9.52 -26.56
C ASP A 225 -0.17 8.59 -27.22
N GLU A 226 -0.44 7.45 -26.61
CA GLU A 226 -1.39 6.44 -27.13
C GLU A 226 -2.59 6.29 -26.20
N SER A 227 -3.78 5.95 -26.78
CA SER A 227 -4.97 5.59 -25.99
C SER A 227 -4.63 4.51 -24.96
N LYS A 228 -4.97 4.76 -23.69
CA LYS A 228 -4.72 3.83 -22.59
C LYS A 228 -5.45 2.50 -22.79
N LYS A 229 -6.68 2.57 -23.33
CA LYS A 229 -7.48 1.39 -23.66
C LYS A 229 -6.84 0.58 -24.77
N ASP A 230 -6.37 1.21 -25.85
CA ASP A 230 -5.72 0.54 -26.96
C ASP A 230 -4.42 -0.14 -26.54
N GLN A 231 -3.64 0.48 -25.65
CA GLN A 231 -2.45 -0.15 -25.10
C GLN A 231 -2.78 -1.45 -24.36
N ILE A 232 -3.91 -1.51 -23.62
CA ILE A 232 -4.38 -2.72 -22.93
C ILE A 232 -4.88 -3.75 -23.94
N LEU A 233 -5.76 -3.36 -24.86
CA LEU A 233 -6.35 -4.24 -25.90
C LEU A 233 -5.29 -4.89 -26.79
N ASN A 234 -4.21 -4.17 -27.09
CA ASN A 234 -3.11 -4.67 -27.92
C ASN A 234 -2.22 -5.67 -27.19
N ARG A 235 -2.08 -5.57 -25.86
CA ARG A 235 -1.13 -6.35 -25.06
C ARG A 235 -1.75 -7.53 -24.31
N MET A 236 -3.03 -7.45 -23.93
CA MET A 236 -3.73 -8.53 -23.21
C MET A 236 -4.62 -9.32 -24.15
N LYS A 237 -4.09 -10.44 -24.67
CA LYS A 237 -4.82 -11.30 -25.62
C LYS A 237 -4.75 -12.77 -25.19
N PRO A 238 -5.89 -13.47 -24.99
CA PRO A 238 -7.25 -12.93 -25.05
C PRO A 238 -7.58 -12.04 -23.86
N LEU A 239 -8.39 -11.01 -24.07
CA LEU A 239 -8.90 -10.15 -23.01
C LEU A 239 -10.02 -10.87 -22.26
N PRO A 240 -9.95 -11.04 -20.92
CA PRO A 240 -11.06 -11.56 -20.13
C PRO A 240 -12.29 -10.64 -20.20
N GLU A 241 -13.48 -11.21 -20.27
CA GLU A 241 -14.74 -10.46 -20.31
C GLU A 241 -14.87 -9.46 -19.15
N MET A 242 -14.45 -9.86 -17.96
CA MET A 242 -14.42 -8.98 -16.77
C MET A 242 -13.57 -7.73 -16.99
N ILE A 243 -12.40 -7.86 -17.61
CA ILE A 243 -11.53 -6.71 -17.91
C ILE A 243 -12.10 -5.87 -19.05
N MET A 244 -12.75 -6.49 -20.05
CA MET A 244 -13.47 -5.76 -21.08
C MET A 244 -14.56 -4.87 -20.48
N SER A 245 -15.39 -5.43 -19.58
CA SER A 245 -16.44 -4.68 -18.88
C SER A 245 -15.86 -3.51 -18.06
N CYS A 246 -14.69 -3.71 -17.43
CA CYS A 246 -14.00 -2.61 -16.74
C CYS A 246 -13.61 -1.48 -17.70
N LEU A 247 -13.05 -1.83 -18.86
CA LEU A 247 -12.64 -0.84 -19.87
C LEU A 247 -13.82 -0.07 -20.46
N GLU A 248 -14.94 -0.75 -20.71
CA GLU A 248 -16.18 -0.13 -21.20
C GLU A 248 -16.74 0.89 -20.22
N CYS A 249 -16.65 0.60 -18.91
CA CYS A 249 -17.18 1.43 -17.84
C CYS A 249 -16.20 2.49 -17.28
N THR A 250 -14.99 2.62 -17.84
CA THR A 250 -13.98 3.56 -17.35
C THR A 250 -13.62 4.57 -18.42
N ASP A 251 -13.68 5.87 -18.10
CA ASP A 251 -13.10 6.91 -18.95
C ASP A 251 -11.58 6.94 -18.83
N GLU A 252 -10.87 7.24 -19.90
CA GLU A 252 -9.41 7.17 -19.93
C GLU A 252 -8.72 8.17 -18.98
N ASP A 253 -9.35 9.30 -18.69
CA ASP A 253 -8.88 10.29 -17.72
C ASP A 253 -8.92 9.75 -16.27
N GLN A 254 -9.81 8.81 -15.98
CA GLN A 254 -9.91 8.12 -14.68
C GLN A 254 -8.89 6.97 -14.53
N MET A 255 -8.22 6.59 -15.60
CA MET A 255 -7.18 5.54 -15.56
C MET A 255 -5.86 6.13 -15.06
N VAL A 256 -5.46 5.75 -13.85
CA VAL A 256 -4.24 6.20 -13.20
C VAL A 256 -3.06 5.33 -13.63
N PRO A 257 -2.00 5.91 -14.22
CA PRO A 257 -0.81 5.14 -14.60
C PRO A 257 -0.07 4.65 -13.35
N THR A 258 0.45 3.43 -13.42
CA THR A 258 1.22 2.80 -12.35
C THR A 258 2.55 2.30 -12.89
N GLN A 259 3.58 2.39 -12.06
CA GLN A 259 4.89 1.79 -12.32
C GLN A 259 5.38 1.09 -11.05
N ALA A 260 5.85 -0.13 -11.19
CA ALA A 260 6.40 -0.88 -10.09
C ALA A 260 7.85 -0.45 -9.80
N GLY A 261 8.08 -0.03 -8.59
CA GLY A 261 9.41 0.27 -8.06
C GLY A 261 9.55 -0.24 -6.64
N ASP A 262 10.79 -0.43 -6.21
CA ASP A 262 11.10 -0.76 -4.82
C ASP A 262 12.39 -0.07 -4.34
N LEU A 263 12.59 -0.06 -3.05
CA LEU A 263 13.86 0.30 -2.44
C LEU A 263 14.65 -0.98 -2.13
N LEU A 264 15.94 -0.96 -2.45
CA LEU A 264 16.84 -1.95 -1.87
C LEU A 264 16.85 -1.76 -0.36
N ALA A 265 17.07 -2.87 0.37
CA ALA A 265 17.12 -2.86 1.83
C ALA A 265 18.00 -1.74 2.38
N LEU A 266 17.39 -0.64 2.81
CA LEU A 266 18.10 0.50 3.40
C LEU A 266 18.49 0.21 4.84
N SER A 267 19.62 0.77 5.27
CA SER A 267 20.02 0.78 6.68
C SER A 267 21.09 1.87 6.87
N PRO A 268 21.01 2.68 7.95
CA PRO A 268 19.91 2.75 8.93
C PRO A 268 18.66 3.45 8.38
N TRP A 269 17.50 3.26 9.04
CA TRP A 269 16.27 4.00 8.71
C TRP A 269 16.16 5.35 9.42
N TYR A 270 17.12 5.67 10.23
CA TYR A 270 17.13 6.90 11.04
C TYR A 270 18.52 7.56 11.04
N ARG A 271 18.49 8.86 11.30
CA ARG A 271 19.67 9.67 11.58
C ARG A 271 19.29 10.76 12.58
N ASP A 272 20.04 10.87 13.67
CA ASP A 272 19.84 11.85 14.74
C ASP A 272 18.40 11.80 15.32
N ARG A 273 17.57 12.80 15.03
CA ARG A 273 16.18 12.92 15.49
C ARG A 273 15.14 12.61 14.38
N VAL A 274 15.58 12.06 13.26
CA VAL A 274 14.77 11.79 12.07
C VAL A 274 14.70 10.30 11.82
N LEU A 275 13.48 9.74 11.67
CA LEU A 275 13.22 8.34 11.34
C LEU A 275 12.29 8.26 10.12
N MET A 276 12.50 7.29 9.24
CA MET A 276 11.61 6.95 8.12
C MET A 276 10.76 5.73 8.45
N ILE A 277 9.48 5.74 8.02
CA ILE A 277 8.57 4.59 8.06
C ILE A 277 7.81 4.43 6.75
N GLY A 278 7.19 3.28 6.55
CA GLY A 278 6.44 2.97 5.33
C GLY A 278 7.29 3.11 4.06
N ASP A 279 6.68 3.59 2.99
CA ASP A 279 7.35 3.73 1.68
C ASP A 279 8.56 4.67 1.69
N ALA A 280 8.69 5.58 2.67
CA ALA A 280 9.89 6.38 2.83
C ALA A 280 11.12 5.53 3.18
N ALA A 281 10.93 4.46 3.95
CA ALA A 281 11.98 3.53 4.40
C ALA A 281 12.10 2.28 3.52
N HIS A 282 10.99 1.72 3.06
CA HIS A 282 10.94 0.38 2.44
C HIS A 282 9.87 0.26 1.34
N ALA A 283 9.78 1.25 0.45
CA ALA A 283 8.87 1.19 -0.68
C ALA A 283 8.95 -0.15 -1.41
N THR A 284 7.80 -0.74 -1.68
CA THR A 284 7.67 -2.04 -2.33
C THR A 284 6.73 -1.96 -3.51
N SER A 285 6.91 -2.85 -4.49
CA SER A 285 5.98 -2.96 -5.61
C SER A 285 4.64 -3.53 -5.15
N PRO A 286 3.52 -3.29 -5.87
CA PRO A 286 2.19 -3.67 -5.41
C PRO A 286 1.88 -5.18 -5.49
N TYR A 287 2.81 -6.00 -5.97
CA TYR A 287 2.55 -7.40 -6.31
C TYR A 287 2.28 -8.33 -5.12
N ALA A 288 2.73 -7.98 -3.91
CA ALA A 288 2.38 -8.69 -2.68
C ALA A 288 1.12 -8.13 -1.99
N GLY A 289 0.65 -6.92 -2.39
CA GLY A 289 -0.49 -6.26 -1.73
C GLY A 289 -0.26 -5.90 -0.26
N MET A 290 1.01 -5.73 0.17
CA MET A 290 1.36 -5.58 1.60
C MET A 290 1.94 -4.21 1.98
N GLY A 291 2.16 -3.29 1.02
CA GLY A 291 2.81 -2.00 1.30
C GLY A 291 2.04 -1.14 2.31
N ALA A 292 0.75 -0.94 2.09
CA ALA A 292 -0.10 -0.18 3.01
C ALA A 292 -0.21 -0.86 4.39
N CYS A 293 -0.32 -2.19 4.42
CA CYS A 293 -0.37 -2.96 5.65
C CYS A 293 0.92 -2.83 6.47
N SER A 294 2.09 -2.88 5.81
CA SER A 294 3.39 -2.64 6.45
C SER A 294 3.47 -1.24 7.05
N ALA A 295 2.99 -0.22 6.33
CA ALA A 295 2.98 1.15 6.79
C ALA A 295 2.06 1.36 8.03
N ILE A 296 0.90 0.70 8.06
CA ILE A 296 -0.01 0.70 9.22
C ILE A 296 0.65 0.01 10.43
N ALA A 297 1.30 -1.13 10.20
CA ALA A 297 2.00 -1.85 11.27
C ALA A 297 3.22 -1.07 11.79
N ASP A 298 3.95 -0.37 10.92
CA ASP A 298 5.02 0.55 11.32
C ASP A 298 4.50 1.63 12.26
N ALA A 299 3.38 2.26 11.88
CA ALA A 299 2.78 3.36 12.62
C ALA A 299 2.36 2.91 14.05
N ALA A 300 1.71 1.76 14.16
CA ALA A 300 1.27 1.22 15.44
C ALA A 300 2.46 0.90 16.35
N LEU A 301 3.44 0.12 15.86
CA LEU A 301 4.62 -0.23 16.65
C LEU A 301 5.42 1.01 17.09
N LEU A 302 5.60 1.97 16.17
CA LEU A 302 6.36 3.18 16.50
C LEU A 302 5.65 4.01 17.58
N ALA A 303 4.32 4.13 17.51
CA ALA A 303 3.55 4.83 18.55
C ALA A 303 3.71 4.16 19.92
N ASP A 304 3.64 2.83 19.99
CA ASP A 304 3.85 2.08 21.23
C ASP A 304 5.26 2.29 21.81
N LEU A 305 6.29 2.27 20.94
CA LEU A 305 7.67 2.53 21.35
C LEU A 305 7.86 3.97 21.84
N ILE A 306 7.25 4.96 21.19
CA ILE A 306 7.27 6.36 21.64
C ILE A 306 6.55 6.49 22.98
N GLY A 307 5.42 5.84 23.16
CA GLY A 307 4.64 5.82 24.42
C GLY A 307 5.36 5.13 25.59
N SER A 308 6.37 4.31 25.33
CA SER A 308 7.13 3.60 26.37
C SER A 308 8.02 4.49 27.24
N GLY A 309 8.20 5.76 26.87
CA GLY A 309 9.05 6.71 27.60
C GLY A 309 10.56 6.47 27.50
N ARG A 310 11.00 5.59 26.60
CA ARG A 310 12.42 5.28 26.35
C ARG A 310 13.12 6.44 25.63
N SER A 311 14.46 6.40 25.63
CA SER A 311 15.25 7.41 24.88
C SER A 311 15.03 7.29 23.36
N VAL A 312 15.09 8.41 22.63
CA VAL A 312 14.89 8.43 21.18
C VAL A 312 15.82 7.47 20.41
N PRO A 313 17.13 7.39 20.72
CA PRO A 313 17.99 6.40 20.08
C PRO A 313 17.54 4.96 20.30
N ALA A 314 17.07 4.61 21.50
CA ALA A 314 16.58 3.27 21.81
C ALA A 314 15.28 2.97 21.06
N ILE A 315 14.35 3.92 20.98
CA ILE A 315 13.10 3.79 20.20
C ILE A 315 13.41 3.50 18.73
N PHE A 316 14.30 4.28 18.12
CA PHE A 316 14.61 4.13 16.68
C PHE A 316 15.38 2.83 16.39
N GLN A 317 16.28 2.43 17.27
CA GLN A 317 17.01 1.17 17.17
C GLN A 317 16.06 -0.03 17.26
N ASP A 318 15.18 -0.05 18.26
CA ASP A 318 14.23 -1.14 18.46
C ASP A 318 13.20 -1.21 17.32
N PHE A 319 12.67 -0.05 16.89
CA PHE A 319 11.77 0.00 15.74
C PHE A 319 12.41 -0.64 14.52
N GLN A 320 13.61 -0.21 14.15
CA GLN A 320 14.32 -0.78 13.01
C GLN A 320 14.61 -2.27 13.19
N ALA A 321 15.04 -2.71 14.38
CA ALA A 321 15.36 -4.10 14.65
C ALA A 321 14.14 -5.03 14.42
N VAL A 322 12.94 -4.58 14.83
CA VAL A 322 11.70 -5.35 14.65
C VAL A 322 11.21 -5.28 13.21
N ARG A 323 11.15 -4.08 12.62
CA ARG A 323 10.45 -3.89 11.34
C ARG A 323 11.27 -4.21 10.10
N LYS A 324 12.60 -4.07 10.18
CA LYS A 324 13.45 -4.24 8.99
C LYS A 324 13.34 -5.62 8.36
N HIS A 325 13.35 -6.67 9.16
CA HIS A 325 13.25 -8.04 8.64
C HIS A 325 11.91 -8.27 7.93
N ALA A 326 10.80 -7.83 8.52
CA ALA A 326 9.46 -7.94 7.92
C ALA A 326 9.37 -7.15 6.60
N ALA A 327 9.88 -5.91 6.57
CA ALA A 327 9.89 -5.08 5.36
C ALA A 327 10.74 -5.69 4.23
N ASP A 328 11.94 -6.20 4.55
CA ASP A 328 12.80 -6.88 3.58
C ASP A 328 12.12 -8.14 3.00
N SER A 329 11.35 -8.85 3.83
CA SER A 329 10.55 -10.02 3.39
C SER A 329 9.44 -9.59 2.43
N VAL A 330 8.68 -8.53 2.75
CA VAL A 330 7.64 -7.98 1.87
C VAL A 330 8.21 -7.57 0.51
N ILE A 331 9.37 -6.91 0.46
CA ILE A 331 10.03 -6.55 -0.80
C ILE A 331 10.37 -7.81 -1.61
N LYS A 332 10.90 -8.85 -0.97
CA LYS A 332 11.20 -10.14 -1.59
C LYS A 332 9.96 -10.81 -2.18
N GLU A 333 8.91 -10.92 -1.37
CA GLU A 333 7.65 -11.57 -1.79
C GLU A 333 6.97 -10.78 -2.90
N SER A 334 7.05 -9.45 -2.88
CA SER A 334 6.52 -8.61 -3.94
C SER A 334 7.24 -8.84 -5.28
N ARG A 335 8.57 -9.03 -5.27
CA ARG A 335 9.33 -9.40 -6.48
C ARG A 335 8.96 -10.80 -6.97
N ARG A 336 8.81 -11.77 -6.06
CA ARG A 336 8.34 -13.12 -6.40
C ARG A 336 6.94 -13.08 -6.99
N GLY A 337 6.05 -12.26 -6.43
CA GLY A 337 4.70 -12.06 -6.93
C GLY A 337 4.70 -11.51 -8.36
N LEU A 338 5.55 -10.53 -8.68
CA LEU A 338 5.76 -10.04 -10.04
C LEU A 338 6.17 -11.18 -10.98
N ASP A 339 7.24 -11.92 -10.62
CA ASP A 339 7.75 -12.99 -11.47
C ASP A 339 6.76 -14.14 -11.63
N LEU A 340 6.05 -14.50 -10.56
CA LEU A 340 5.07 -15.58 -10.56
C LEU A 340 3.82 -15.24 -11.41
N SER A 341 3.24 -14.04 -11.19
CA SER A 341 1.99 -13.65 -11.86
C SER A 341 2.18 -13.33 -13.35
N THR A 342 3.39 -12.89 -13.74
CA THR A 342 3.71 -12.47 -15.13
C THR A 342 4.71 -13.37 -15.85
N CYS A 343 4.93 -14.61 -15.38
CA CYS A 343 5.87 -15.52 -16.02
C CYS A 343 5.44 -15.91 -17.44
N GLY A 344 6.42 -16.30 -18.28
CA GLY A 344 6.18 -16.73 -19.65
C GLY A 344 5.36 -18.02 -19.73
N GLU A 345 4.94 -18.40 -20.94
CA GLU A 345 3.97 -19.48 -21.20
C GLU A 345 4.28 -20.80 -20.50
N LEU A 346 5.50 -21.34 -20.67
CA LEU A 346 5.86 -22.64 -20.12
C LEU A 346 5.85 -22.62 -18.57
N LYS A 347 6.45 -21.59 -17.97
CA LYS A 347 6.44 -21.41 -16.51
C LYS A 347 5.03 -21.16 -15.99
N GLY A 348 4.21 -20.44 -16.74
CA GLY A 348 2.80 -20.19 -16.43
C GLY A 348 1.98 -21.48 -16.40
N TRP A 349 2.20 -22.39 -17.35
CA TRP A 349 1.54 -23.69 -17.33
C TRP A 349 1.93 -24.52 -16.09
N VAL A 350 3.20 -24.56 -15.74
CA VAL A 350 3.68 -25.27 -14.52
C VAL A 350 3.09 -24.63 -13.25
N ARG A 351 3.11 -23.30 -13.17
CA ARG A 351 2.50 -22.54 -12.05
C ARG A 351 1.02 -22.89 -11.90
N ASP A 352 0.25 -22.82 -12.99
CA ASP A 352 -1.18 -23.07 -12.96
C ASP A 352 -1.46 -24.49 -12.48
N TRP A 353 -0.70 -25.47 -13.01
CA TRP A 353 -0.79 -26.86 -12.55
C TRP A 353 -0.46 -27.02 -11.06
N MET A 354 0.59 -26.35 -10.57
CA MET A 354 0.96 -26.38 -9.16
C MET A 354 -0.15 -25.81 -8.25
N PHE A 355 -0.76 -24.69 -8.63
CA PHE A 355 -1.85 -24.11 -7.83
C PHE A 355 -3.12 -24.96 -7.86
N MET A 356 -3.50 -25.52 -9.02
CA MET A 356 -4.65 -26.43 -9.14
C MET A 356 -4.50 -27.72 -8.34
N ASN A 357 -3.25 -28.17 -8.10
CA ASN A 357 -2.96 -29.39 -7.35
C ASN A 357 -2.34 -29.11 -5.98
N MET A 358 -2.44 -27.87 -5.48
CA MET A 358 -1.87 -27.48 -4.21
C MET A 358 -2.65 -28.13 -3.06
N PRO A 359 -1.99 -28.84 -2.14
CA PRO A 359 -2.66 -29.37 -0.95
C PRO A 359 -3.31 -28.25 -0.13
N GLU A 360 -4.54 -28.47 0.34
CA GLU A 360 -5.30 -27.50 1.13
C GLU A 360 -4.51 -26.95 2.32
N LYS A 361 -3.77 -27.82 3.02
CA LYS A 361 -2.89 -27.40 4.12
C LYS A 361 -1.88 -26.34 3.71
N LYS A 362 -1.29 -26.45 2.51
CA LYS A 362 -0.31 -25.50 2.01
C LYS A 362 -0.98 -24.20 1.56
N LEU A 363 -2.15 -24.29 0.93
CA LEU A 363 -2.94 -23.12 0.57
C LEU A 363 -3.36 -22.34 1.82
N ASN A 364 -3.84 -23.04 2.87
CA ASN A 364 -4.18 -22.44 4.16
C ASN A 364 -2.97 -21.76 4.82
N GLN A 365 -1.77 -22.36 4.75
CA GLN A 365 -0.57 -21.71 5.27
C GLN A 365 -0.25 -20.41 4.55
N ILE A 366 -0.30 -20.39 3.21
CA ILE A 366 -0.08 -19.16 2.41
C ILE A 366 -1.08 -18.07 2.82
N MET A 367 -2.37 -18.44 2.96
CA MET A 367 -3.39 -17.47 3.39
C MET A 367 -3.14 -16.97 4.82
N THR A 368 -2.75 -17.86 5.72
CA THR A 368 -2.41 -17.48 7.11
C THR A 368 -1.27 -16.49 7.13
N ASP A 369 -0.19 -16.73 6.40
CA ASP A 369 0.96 -15.83 6.32
C ASP A 369 0.53 -14.45 5.78
N MET A 370 -0.34 -14.40 4.76
CA MET A 370 -0.86 -13.14 4.21
C MET A 370 -1.71 -12.36 5.22
N VAL A 371 -2.64 -13.02 5.91
CA VAL A 371 -3.59 -12.34 6.83
C VAL A 371 -2.96 -11.97 8.16
N THR A 372 -1.86 -12.61 8.57
CA THR A 372 -1.13 -12.32 9.81
C THR A 372 0.11 -11.43 9.61
N GLY A 373 0.57 -11.25 8.37
CA GLY A 373 1.74 -10.42 8.05
C GLY A 373 3.08 -11.11 8.34
N HIS A 374 3.11 -12.44 8.31
CA HIS A 374 4.31 -13.27 8.55
C HIS A 374 4.94 -13.77 7.24
#